data_d7b5532878f5511a767d3aa7fc457027
#
_entry.id   d7b5532878f5511a767d3aa7fc457027
#
_cell.length_a   1.000
_cell.length_b   1.000
_cell.length_c   1.000
_cell.angle_alpha   90.00
_cell.angle_beta   90.00
_cell.angle_gamma   90.00
#
_symmetry.space_group_name_H-M   'P 1'
#
loop_
_entity.id
_entity.type
_entity.pdbx_description
1 polymer ?
#
loop_
_entity_poly.entity_id
_entity_poly.type
_entity_poly.pdbx_seq_one_letter_code
_entity_poly.pdbx_strand_id
1 'polypeptide(L)'
;WYNGYRGFVPHYGVLEGIRDIPQQKNVEFVPYLLGGQTENISTETTQNLGLDLRYNVSSNTTLNMTFNPDFGQVQADPSVLNLSAFETRLEERRPFFVRGGNFFRNRLNIFNSRRIGSRPNFYSPEKGELIDRPDATTILSAAKVLGETSSGLRYGIINAVTNEEYAINEYEDVNGQKISSKFLVEPYANYFVGRVEKPIINDLSTIGFMTTNLNRQKVKEEASAYNLDWSLNLMDNRLSFEGQAAVSNNESTIGNAARFSGGYRDPNWWEWRFWGGFRNEDFDVSKMGFQEKNNVWSGGTRFGMRRERPKGIFLDQNLDVRWSFGGRGSDDRSESIITRNNININNDNNLMNYWGIGWD
;
A
#
# COMPACT_ATOMS: atom_id res chain seq x y z
N TRP A 1 -7.87 -10.95 -36.28
CA TRP A 1 -7.47 -9.94 -35.29
C TRP A 1 -6.77 -8.81 -36.03
N TYR A 2 -7.35 -7.62 -36.00
CA TYR A 2 -6.75 -6.44 -36.62
C TYR A 2 -5.77 -5.81 -35.61
N ASN A 3 -4.48 -5.87 -35.91
CA ASN A 3 -3.39 -5.43 -35.03
C ASN A 3 -3.32 -3.90 -34.81
N GLY A 4 -4.35 -3.15 -35.15
CA GLY A 4 -4.35 -1.69 -35.10
C GLY A 4 -5.11 -1.03 -33.96
N TYR A 5 -5.81 -1.79 -33.13
CA TYR A 5 -6.59 -1.22 -32.02
C TYR A 5 -5.87 -1.42 -30.69
N ARG A 6 -5.60 -0.33 -29.99
CA ARG A 6 -5.11 -0.37 -28.60
C ARG A 6 -6.30 -0.50 -27.65
N GLY A 7 -6.29 -1.59 -26.89
CA GLY A 7 -7.32 -1.92 -25.89
C GLY A 7 -8.13 -3.14 -26.30
N PHE A 8 -8.04 -4.18 -25.50
CA PHE A 8 -8.74 -5.45 -25.78
C PHE A 8 -10.18 -5.46 -25.25
N VAL A 9 -10.43 -4.74 -24.16
CA VAL A 9 -11.71 -4.77 -23.44
C VAL A 9 -12.93 -4.36 -24.30
N PRO A 10 -12.88 -3.31 -25.13
CA PRO A 10 -14.01 -2.95 -25.99
C PRO A 10 -14.35 -3.99 -27.06
N HIS A 11 -13.46 -4.96 -27.30
CA HIS A 11 -13.60 -6.00 -28.31
C HIS A 11 -13.90 -7.39 -27.72
N TYR A 12 -14.10 -7.48 -26.40
CA TYR A 12 -14.52 -8.72 -25.77
C TYR A 12 -15.99 -8.99 -26.12
N GLY A 13 -16.26 -10.24 -26.44
CA GLY A 13 -17.62 -10.71 -26.61
C GLY A 13 -18.38 -10.69 -25.27
N VAL A 14 -19.67 -10.54 -25.34
CA VAL A 14 -20.57 -10.72 -24.20
C VAL A 14 -20.76 -12.21 -23.98
N LEU A 15 -20.50 -12.69 -22.78
CA LEU A 15 -20.76 -14.07 -22.39
C LEU A 15 -22.22 -14.20 -21.94
N GLU A 16 -23.04 -14.87 -22.75
CA GLU A 16 -24.46 -15.09 -22.47
C GLU A 16 -24.71 -16.56 -22.08
N GLY A 17 -25.84 -16.79 -21.42
CA GLY A 17 -26.31 -18.15 -21.14
C GLY A 17 -25.66 -18.81 -19.91
N ILE A 18 -24.96 -18.09 -19.06
CA ILE A 18 -24.50 -18.63 -17.77
C ILE A 18 -25.74 -18.93 -16.92
N ARG A 19 -25.98 -20.22 -16.64
CA ARG A 19 -27.07 -20.68 -15.77
C ARG A 19 -26.50 -21.59 -14.70
N ASP A 20 -27.27 -21.78 -13.63
CA ASP A 20 -26.93 -22.70 -12.55
C ASP A 20 -25.58 -22.40 -11.86
N ILE A 21 -25.27 -21.14 -11.66
CA ILE A 21 -24.10 -20.76 -10.86
C ILE A 21 -24.33 -21.28 -9.45
N PRO A 22 -23.48 -22.19 -8.93
CA PRO A 22 -23.64 -22.69 -7.58
C PRO A 22 -23.53 -21.52 -6.60
N GLN A 23 -24.48 -21.44 -5.66
CA GLN A 23 -24.43 -20.45 -4.60
C GLN A 23 -23.15 -20.66 -3.79
N GLN A 24 -22.40 -19.57 -3.55
CA GLN A 24 -21.24 -19.65 -2.68
C GLN A 24 -21.68 -20.11 -1.29
N LYS A 25 -20.88 -20.98 -0.68
CA LYS A 25 -21.10 -21.39 0.70
C LYS A 25 -21.10 -20.17 1.59
N ASN A 26 -22.10 -20.03 2.45
CA ASN A 26 -22.20 -18.89 3.35
C ASN A 26 -21.11 -18.90 4.43
N VAL A 27 -20.59 -20.08 4.78
CA VAL A 27 -19.57 -20.26 5.81
C VAL A 27 -18.50 -21.23 5.30
N GLU A 28 -17.25 -20.87 5.50
CA GLU A 28 -16.07 -21.69 5.23
C GLU A 28 -15.18 -21.68 6.48
N PHE A 29 -14.85 -22.86 6.98
CA PHE A 29 -13.91 -23.07 8.08
C PHE A 29 -12.69 -23.82 7.55
N VAL A 30 -11.51 -23.30 7.81
CA VAL A 30 -10.25 -23.91 7.40
C VAL A 30 -9.33 -24.01 8.63
N PRO A 31 -9.48 -25.07 9.45
CA PRO A 31 -8.49 -25.34 10.49
C PRO A 31 -7.20 -25.87 9.86
N TYR A 32 -6.07 -25.52 10.45
CA TYR A 32 -4.77 -26.04 10.03
C TYR A 32 -3.88 -26.29 11.24
N LEU A 33 -3.05 -27.34 11.12
CA LEU A 33 -2.01 -27.68 12.06
C LEU A 33 -0.67 -27.70 11.29
N LEU A 34 0.28 -26.99 11.82
CA LEU A 34 1.63 -26.93 11.27
C LEU A 34 2.62 -27.45 12.31
N GLY A 35 3.55 -28.27 11.86
CA GLY A 35 4.68 -28.74 12.65
C GLY A 35 5.96 -28.39 11.92
N GLY A 36 6.94 -27.85 12.62
CA GLY A 36 8.24 -27.50 12.08
C GLY A 36 9.35 -27.90 13.04
N GLN A 37 10.52 -28.19 12.49
CA GLN A 37 11.76 -28.28 13.25
C GLN A 37 12.74 -27.26 12.71
N THR A 38 13.27 -26.45 13.59
CA THR A 38 14.35 -25.52 13.26
C THR A 38 15.62 -26.02 13.93
N GLU A 39 16.63 -26.26 13.13
CA GLU A 39 17.94 -26.74 13.59
C GLU A 39 18.88 -25.53 13.61
N ASN A 40 19.02 -24.95 14.80
CA ASN A 40 20.02 -23.92 15.10
C ASN A 40 21.03 -24.54 16.12
N ILE A 41 21.39 -23.82 17.16
CA ILE A 41 22.25 -24.32 18.26
C ILE A 41 21.53 -25.42 19.08
N SER A 42 20.20 -25.43 19.05
CA SER A 42 19.30 -26.46 19.60
C SER A 42 18.20 -26.79 18.61
N THR A 43 17.76 -28.04 18.55
CA THR A 43 16.61 -28.44 17.74
C THR A 43 15.32 -28.01 18.45
N GLU A 44 14.66 -27.00 17.92
CA GLU A 44 13.36 -26.56 18.40
C GLU A 44 12.25 -27.14 17.53
N THR A 45 11.29 -27.82 18.19
CA THR A 45 10.07 -28.31 17.53
C THR A 45 8.95 -27.32 17.78
N THR A 46 8.47 -26.70 16.73
CA THR A 46 7.31 -25.79 16.79
C THR A 46 6.05 -26.50 16.29
N GLN A 47 4.96 -26.37 17.04
CA GLN A 47 3.64 -26.79 16.61
C GLN A 47 2.72 -25.57 16.64
N ASN A 48 2.02 -25.31 15.56
CA ASN A 48 1.14 -24.18 15.44
C ASN A 48 -0.24 -24.64 14.97
N LEU A 49 -1.28 -24.26 15.72
CA LEU A 49 -2.70 -24.52 15.40
C LEU A 49 -3.36 -23.20 15.06
N GLY A 50 -3.99 -23.12 13.92
CA GLY A 50 -4.72 -21.93 13.51
C GLY A 50 -6.05 -22.24 12.84
N LEU A 51 -6.85 -21.21 12.63
CA LEU A 51 -8.18 -21.31 12.03
C LEU A 51 -8.47 -20.09 11.18
N ASP A 52 -8.86 -20.33 9.94
CA ASP A 52 -9.47 -19.30 9.08
C ASP A 52 -10.99 -19.52 8.99
N LEU A 53 -11.72 -18.43 9.13
CA LEU A 53 -13.17 -18.37 8.98
C LEU A 53 -13.52 -17.36 7.90
N ARG A 54 -14.35 -17.78 6.95
CA ARG A 54 -15.01 -16.87 6.02
C ARG A 54 -16.52 -17.02 6.14
N TYR A 55 -17.18 -15.90 6.26
CA TYR A 55 -18.64 -15.84 6.35
C TYR A 55 -19.20 -14.78 5.40
N ASN A 56 -20.02 -15.19 4.46
CA ASN A 56 -20.78 -14.28 3.61
C ASN A 56 -22.03 -13.84 4.38
N VAL A 57 -21.92 -12.67 5.03
CA VAL A 57 -23.02 -12.08 5.83
C VAL A 57 -24.22 -11.76 4.94
N SER A 58 -23.95 -11.31 3.72
CA SER A 58 -24.93 -11.08 2.66
C SER A 58 -24.28 -11.32 1.30
N SER A 59 -25.04 -11.15 0.21
CA SER A 59 -24.50 -11.19 -1.16
C SER A 59 -23.37 -10.18 -1.38
N ASN A 60 -23.39 -9.07 -0.65
CA ASN A 60 -22.49 -7.95 -0.85
C ASN A 60 -21.58 -7.66 0.36
N THR A 61 -21.62 -8.51 1.40
CA THR A 61 -20.83 -8.32 2.62
C THR A 61 -20.19 -9.62 3.05
N THR A 62 -18.87 -9.59 3.23
CA THR A 62 -18.07 -10.73 3.66
C THR A 62 -17.30 -10.40 4.93
N LEU A 63 -17.35 -11.28 5.91
CA LEU A 63 -16.48 -11.32 7.08
C LEU A 63 -15.42 -12.39 6.87
N ASN A 64 -14.16 -12.03 7.05
CA ASN A 64 -13.04 -12.96 7.12
C ASN A 64 -12.38 -12.80 8.49
N MET A 65 -12.07 -13.90 9.14
CA MET A 65 -11.36 -13.93 10.41
C MET A 65 -10.23 -14.95 10.33
N THR A 66 -9.16 -14.69 11.03
CA THR A 66 -8.07 -15.64 11.22
C THR A 66 -7.61 -15.60 12.66
N PHE A 67 -7.32 -16.77 13.20
CA PHE A 67 -6.83 -16.96 14.56
C PHE A 67 -5.50 -17.69 14.48
N ASN A 68 -4.48 -17.13 15.11
CA ASN A 68 -3.12 -17.65 15.13
C ASN A 68 -2.64 -18.06 13.72
N PRO A 69 -2.72 -17.14 12.74
CA PRO A 69 -2.35 -17.47 11.36
C PRO A 69 -0.88 -17.80 11.26
N ASP A 70 -0.60 -18.93 10.64
CA ASP A 70 0.76 -19.27 10.22
C ASP A 70 0.95 -18.90 8.74
N PHE A 71 1.94 -18.10 8.48
CA PHE A 71 2.32 -17.68 7.13
C PHE A 71 3.57 -18.43 6.61
N GLY A 72 4.00 -19.50 7.28
CA GLY A 72 5.14 -20.32 6.86
C GLY A 72 4.98 -20.95 5.48
N GLN A 73 3.75 -21.16 5.01
CA GLN A 73 3.44 -21.62 3.65
C GLN A 73 3.45 -20.50 2.61
N VAL A 74 3.47 -19.25 3.04
CA VAL A 74 3.59 -18.12 2.11
C VAL A 74 5.01 -18.09 1.59
N GLN A 75 5.15 -18.00 0.28
CA GLN A 75 6.46 -17.90 -0.36
C GLN A 75 7.30 -16.82 0.34
N ALA A 76 8.49 -17.20 0.80
CA ALA A 76 9.41 -16.29 1.47
C ALA A 76 9.66 -15.04 0.65
N ASP A 77 9.84 -13.91 1.33
CA ASP A 77 10.19 -12.68 0.65
C ASP A 77 11.53 -12.84 -0.08
N PRO A 78 11.68 -12.28 -1.28
CA PRO A 78 12.94 -12.34 -1.98
C PRO A 78 14.05 -11.70 -1.13
N SER A 79 15.20 -12.34 -1.07
CA SER A 79 16.38 -11.75 -0.45
C SER A 79 16.81 -10.55 -1.28
N VAL A 80 16.54 -9.35 -0.79
CA VAL A 80 16.91 -8.08 -1.45
C VAL A 80 18.04 -7.44 -0.65
N LEU A 81 19.20 -7.31 -1.27
CA LEU A 81 20.27 -6.50 -0.71
C LEU A 81 19.90 -5.01 -0.88
N ASN A 82 19.38 -4.42 0.19
CA ASN A 82 19.04 -3.00 0.19
C ASN A 82 20.25 -2.15 0.58
N LEU A 83 20.92 -1.55 -0.40
CA LEU A 83 22.03 -0.63 -0.21
C LEU A 83 21.57 0.83 -0.05
N SER A 84 20.27 1.09 -0.11
CA SER A 84 19.73 2.45 0.05
C SER A 84 19.36 2.73 1.51
N ALA A 85 19.29 4.02 1.86
CA ALA A 85 18.81 4.47 3.17
C ALA A 85 17.28 4.34 3.33
N PHE A 86 16.57 3.83 2.33
CA PHE A 86 15.11 3.74 2.32
C PHE A 86 14.66 2.31 2.52
N GLU A 87 13.56 2.12 3.23
CA GLU A 87 12.93 0.83 3.41
C GLU A 87 12.45 0.25 2.07
N THR A 88 12.71 -1.04 1.85
CA THR A 88 12.20 -1.74 0.66
C THR A 88 10.73 -2.10 0.88
N ARG A 89 9.87 -1.71 -0.06
CA ARG A 89 8.47 -2.10 -0.04
C ARG A 89 8.31 -3.52 -0.57
N LEU A 90 7.91 -4.43 0.31
CA LEU A 90 7.59 -5.80 -0.06
C LEU A 90 6.11 -5.94 -0.41
N GLU A 91 5.81 -6.80 -1.37
CA GLU A 91 4.45 -7.12 -1.75
C GLU A 91 3.76 -7.99 -0.68
N GLU A 92 2.48 -7.72 -0.38
CA GLU A 92 1.70 -8.56 0.52
C GLU A 92 1.34 -9.88 -0.16
N ARG A 93 1.63 -11.00 0.50
CA ARG A 93 1.40 -12.36 0.00
C ARG A 93 0.50 -13.18 0.91
N ARG A 94 0.26 -12.74 2.13
CA ARG A 94 -0.59 -13.44 3.11
C ARG A 94 -2.05 -13.40 2.66
N PRO A 95 -2.70 -14.58 2.45
CA PRO A 95 -4.04 -14.66 1.84
C PRO A 95 -5.09 -13.81 2.52
N PHE A 96 -5.07 -13.73 3.85
CA PHE A 96 -5.97 -12.90 4.63
C PHE A 96 -5.88 -11.43 4.21
N PHE A 97 -4.69 -10.86 4.06
CA PHE A 97 -4.50 -9.45 3.71
C PHE A 97 -4.63 -9.17 2.21
N VAL A 98 -4.28 -10.13 1.35
CA VAL A 98 -4.38 -9.99 -0.12
C VAL A 98 -5.83 -9.91 -0.57
N ARG A 99 -6.69 -10.80 -0.02
CA ARG A 99 -8.10 -10.89 -0.42
C ARG A 99 -8.83 -9.59 -0.07
N GLY A 100 -9.27 -8.83 -1.09
CA GLY A 100 -9.92 -7.53 -0.91
C GLY A 100 -9.01 -6.40 -0.38
N GLY A 101 -7.71 -6.63 -0.25
CA GLY A 101 -6.74 -5.66 0.26
C GLY A 101 -6.62 -4.38 -0.58
N ASN A 102 -6.97 -4.45 -1.86
CA ASN A 102 -6.95 -3.29 -2.75
C ASN A 102 -7.87 -2.16 -2.28
N PHE A 103 -8.97 -2.47 -1.60
CA PHE A 103 -9.89 -1.47 -1.06
C PHE A 103 -9.20 -0.52 -0.06
N PHE A 104 -8.22 -1.01 0.70
CA PHE A 104 -7.47 -0.22 1.69
C PHE A 104 -6.23 0.46 1.12
N ARG A 105 -5.94 0.34 -0.17
CA ARG A 105 -4.81 1.03 -0.80
C ARG A 105 -5.14 2.49 -1.06
N ASN A 106 -4.20 3.37 -0.75
CA ASN A 106 -4.26 4.78 -1.13
C ASN A 106 -2.86 5.26 -1.56
N ARG A 107 -2.80 6.41 -2.23
CA ARG A 107 -1.54 6.93 -2.80
C ARG A 107 -0.61 7.56 -1.76
N LEU A 108 -1.12 7.94 -0.58
CA LEU A 108 -0.31 8.42 0.54
C LEU A 108 0.18 7.27 1.43
N ASN A 109 -0.25 6.03 1.12
CA ASN A 109 0.17 4.78 1.78
C ASN A 109 0.03 4.81 3.31
N ILE A 110 -1.06 5.37 3.84
CA ILE A 110 -1.31 5.44 5.30
C ILE A 110 -1.52 4.06 5.93
N PHE A 111 -1.71 3.02 5.11
CA PHE A 111 -1.80 1.64 5.53
C PHE A 111 -0.93 0.72 4.68
N ASN A 112 -0.16 -0.12 5.37
CA ASN A 112 0.60 -1.23 4.79
C ASN A 112 0.40 -2.46 5.69
N SER A 113 -0.30 -3.47 5.21
CA SER A 113 -0.61 -4.69 5.97
C SER A 113 0.64 -5.42 6.49
N ARG A 114 1.79 -5.22 5.83
CA ARG A 114 3.09 -5.78 6.27
C ARG A 114 3.56 -5.25 7.62
N ARG A 115 2.98 -4.16 8.15
CA ARG A 115 3.27 -3.68 9.51
C ARG A 115 2.68 -4.61 10.57
N ILE A 116 1.56 -5.27 10.26
CA ILE A 116 0.93 -6.25 11.16
C ILE A 116 1.72 -7.54 11.12
N GLY A 117 2.28 -7.95 12.26
CA GLY A 117 3.12 -9.15 12.34
C GLY A 117 4.52 -8.98 11.74
N SER A 118 5.02 -7.75 11.58
CA SER A 118 6.38 -7.47 11.12
C SER A 118 7.41 -7.93 12.16
N ARG A 119 8.68 -7.97 11.75
CA ARG A 119 9.79 -8.26 12.65
C ARG A 119 9.82 -7.23 13.79
N PRO A 120 10.02 -7.67 15.05
CA PRO A 120 10.14 -6.78 16.19
C PRO A 120 11.25 -5.74 16.02
N ASN A 121 10.94 -4.48 16.35
CA ASN A 121 11.85 -3.36 16.16
C ASN A 121 12.37 -2.75 17.46
N PHE A 122 11.71 -3.02 18.59
CA PHE A 122 12.14 -2.51 19.89
C PHE A 122 13.33 -3.34 20.38
N TYR A 123 14.51 -2.89 20.06
CA TYR A 123 15.72 -3.55 20.52
C TYR A 123 16.78 -2.56 20.96
N SER A 124 17.22 -2.71 22.18
CA SER A 124 18.53 -2.28 22.65
C SER A 124 18.85 -3.07 23.91
N PRO A 125 19.68 -4.12 23.87
CA PRO A 125 20.17 -4.72 25.08
C PRO A 125 21.08 -3.70 25.76
N GLU A 126 20.79 -3.36 26.99
CA GLU A 126 21.66 -2.52 27.81
C GLU A 126 23.01 -3.20 28.06
N LYS A 127 23.04 -4.54 28.06
CA LYS A 127 24.24 -5.36 28.28
C LYS A 127 24.13 -6.70 27.56
N GLY A 128 25.27 -7.19 27.05
CA GLY A 128 25.41 -8.54 26.53
C GLY A 128 25.24 -8.69 25.02
N GLU A 129 25.28 -9.92 24.56
CA GLU A 129 25.13 -10.30 23.18
C GLU A 129 23.73 -10.88 22.93
N LEU A 130 23.12 -10.54 21.79
CA LEU A 130 21.83 -11.08 21.39
C LEU A 130 22.01 -12.53 20.95
N ILE A 131 21.36 -13.45 21.66
CA ILE A 131 21.40 -14.89 21.37
C ILE A 131 20.23 -15.30 20.48
N ASP A 132 19.02 -14.81 20.80
CA ASP A 132 17.82 -15.19 20.05
C ASP A 132 16.84 -14.00 19.94
N ARG A 133 16.21 -13.88 18.77
CA ARG A 133 15.19 -12.88 18.50
C ARG A 133 14.16 -13.43 17.51
N PRO A 134 12.85 -13.24 17.75
CA PRO A 134 11.80 -13.60 16.80
C PRO A 134 11.96 -12.86 15.45
N ASP A 135 11.79 -13.59 14.35
CA ASP A 135 11.82 -13.03 13.00
C ASP A 135 10.52 -12.35 12.59
N ALA A 136 9.43 -12.61 13.30
CA ALA A 136 8.12 -12.01 13.09
C ALA A 136 7.36 -11.89 14.42
N THR A 137 6.40 -10.98 14.46
CA THR A 137 5.49 -10.84 15.59
C THR A 137 4.27 -11.72 15.37
N THR A 138 3.92 -12.52 16.37
CA THR A 138 2.77 -13.44 16.32
C THR A 138 1.46 -12.67 16.23
N ILE A 139 0.66 -12.93 15.21
CA ILE A 139 -0.70 -12.42 15.10
C ILE A 139 -1.64 -13.36 15.86
N LEU A 140 -2.23 -12.89 16.95
CA LEU A 140 -3.20 -13.69 17.73
C LEU A 140 -4.50 -13.88 16.97
N SER A 141 -5.00 -12.78 16.39
CA SER A 141 -6.22 -12.80 15.59
C SER A 141 -6.26 -11.61 14.64
N ALA A 142 -6.96 -11.78 13.53
CA ALA A 142 -7.35 -10.67 12.68
C ALA A 142 -8.76 -10.89 12.12
N ALA A 143 -9.53 -9.82 12.00
CA ALA A 143 -10.85 -9.81 11.41
C ALA A 143 -10.92 -8.74 10.32
N LYS A 144 -11.61 -9.05 9.22
CA LYS A 144 -11.83 -8.14 8.12
C LYS A 144 -13.26 -8.24 7.61
N VAL A 145 -13.96 -7.13 7.61
CA VAL A 145 -15.27 -6.97 6.97
C VAL A 145 -15.11 -6.13 5.72
N LEU A 146 -15.69 -6.56 4.63
CA LEU A 146 -15.81 -5.81 3.38
C LEU A 146 -17.24 -5.89 2.90
N GLY A 147 -17.81 -4.77 2.51
CA GLY A 147 -19.16 -4.75 2.02
C GLY A 147 -19.50 -3.54 1.17
N GLU A 148 -20.66 -3.67 0.51
CA GLU A 148 -21.28 -2.61 -0.26
C GLU A 148 -22.78 -2.59 0.01
N THR A 149 -23.32 -1.39 0.21
CA THR A 149 -24.75 -1.19 0.36
C THR A 149 -25.45 -1.06 -0.99
N SER A 150 -26.76 -1.19 -1.01
CA SER A 150 -27.58 -0.95 -2.21
C SER A 150 -27.48 0.48 -2.75
N SER A 151 -27.06 1.44 -1.92
CA SER A 151 -26.80 2.83 -2.32
C SER A 151 -25.40 3.08 -2.87
N GLY A 152 -24.60 2.01 -3.08
CA GLY A 152 -23.24 2.07 -3.58
C GLY A 152 -22.19 2.52 -2.54
N LEU A 153 -22.55 2.64 -1.24
CA LEU A 153 -21.57 2.90 -0.21
C LEU A 153 -20.74 1.63 0.02
N ARG A 154 -19.46 1.68 -0.29
CA ARG A 154 -18.47 0.64 0.00
C ARG A 154 -17.83 0.89 1.37
N TYR A 155 -17.64 -0.14 2.14
CA TYR A 155 -17.01 -0.05 3.45
C TYR A 155 -16.09 -1.23 3.72
N GLY A 156 -15.08 -0.98 4.52
CA GLY A 156 -14.14 -2.01 4.96
C GLY A 156 -13.55 -1.69 6.31
N ILE A 157 -13.40 -2.72 7.13
CA ILE A 157 -12.76 -2.64 8.44
C ILE A 157 -11.77 -3.79 8.54
N ILE A 158 -10.58 -3.53 9.05
CA ILE A 158 -9.61 -4.51 9.51
C ILE A 158 -9.31 -4.21 10.97
N ASN A 159 -9.34 -5.25 11.80
CA ASN A 159 -8.79 -5.21 13.14
C ASN A 159 -7.87 -6.42 13.32
N ALA A 160 -6.67 -6.20 13.83
CA ALA A 160 -5.72 -7.26 14.11
C ALA A 160 -5.05 -7.03 15.46
N VAL A 161 -4.73 -8.12 16.11
CA VAL A 161 -4.09 -8.14 17.43
C VAL A 161 -2.84 -8.98 17.36
N THR A 162 -1.72 -8.44 17.82
CA THR A 162 -0.45 -9.15 17.90
C THR A 162 -0.04 -9.39 19.34
N ASN A 163 0.72 -10.46 19.54
CA ASN A 163 1.23 -10.84 20.84
C ASN A 163 2.49 -10.04 21.23
N GLU A 164 2.87 -10.16 22.48
CA GLU A 164 4.17 -9.73 22.95
C GLU A 164 5.26 -10.68 22.46
N GLU A 165 6.38 -10.13 22.02
CA GLU A 165 7.55 -10.91 21.64
C GLU A 165 8.74 -10.55 22.52
N TYR A 166 9.57 -11.54 22.78
CA TYR A 166 10.72 -11.43 23.64
C TYR A 166 11.96 -11.96 22.95
N ALA A 167 13.08 -11.26 23.15
CA ALA A 167 14.40 -11.72 22.75
C ALA A 167 15.19 -12.19 23.97
N ILE A 168 16.25 -12.92 23.71
CA ILE A 168 17.17 -13.46 24.72
C ILE A 168 18.56 -12.87 24.46
N ASN A 169 19.16 -12.28 25.49
CA ASN A 169 20.56 -11.88 25.50
C ASN A 169 21.34 -12.67 26.55
N GLU A 170 22.63 -12.79 26.34
CA GLU A 170 23.56 -13.41 27.27
C GLU A 170 24.66 -12.40 27.64
N TYR A 171 24.96 -12.28 28.92
CA TYR A 171 26.05 -11.48 29.43
C TYR A 171 26.76 -12.17 30.58
N GLU A 172 28.01 -11.81 30.83
CA GLU A 172 28.78 -12.31 31.98
C GLU A 172 28.57 -11.39 33.17
N ASP A 173 28.29 -11.98 34.32
CA ASP A 173 28.22 -11.26 35.59
C ASP A 173 29.64 -10.93 36.11
N VAL A 174 29.69 -10.24 37.25
CA VAL A 174 30.95 -9.85 37.90
C VAL A 174 31.83 -11.04 38.35
N ASN A 175 31.27 -12.25 38.38
CA ASN A 175 31.95 -13.49 38.74
C ASN A 175 32.34 -14.33 37.51
N GLY A 176 32.10 -13.83 36.31
CA GLY A 176 32.34 -14.56 35.04
C GLY A 176 31.31 -15.64 34.74
N GLN A 177 30.15 -15.61 35.40
CA GLN A 177 29.05 -16.53 35.14
C GLN A 177 28.13 -15.96 34.01
N LYS A 178 27.85 -16.82 33.01
CA LYS A 178 26.94 -16.49 31.92
C LYS A 178 25.49 -16.44 32.41
N ILE A 179 24.86 -15.29 32.24
CA ILE A 179 23.44 -15.05 32.58
C ILE A 179 22.66 -14.78 31.31
N SER A 180 21.61 -15.57 31.09
CA SER A 180 20.61 -15.30 30.05
C SER A 180 19.50 -14.41 30.62
N SER A 181 19.14 -13.38 29.89
CA SER A 181 18.05 -12.47 30.24
C SER A 181 17.05 -12.34 29.10
N LYS A 182 15.77 -12.45 29.45
CA LYS A 182 14.66 -12.28 28.51
C LYS A 182 14.13 -10.86 28.61
N PHE A 183 14.01 -10.17 27.46
CA PHE A 183 13.50 -8.81 27.41
C PHE A 183 12.48 -8.59 26.28
N LEU A 184 11.54 -7.68 26.50
CA LEU A 184 10.47 -7.37 25.56
C LEU A 184 11.02 -6.67 24.32
N VAL A 185 10.76 -7.22 23.13
CA VAL A 185 11.15 -6.63 21.83
C VAL A 185 9.98 -6.19 20.98
N GLU A 186 8.78 -6.68 21.25
CA GLU A 186 7.55 -6.16 20.67
C GLU A 186 6.43 -6.24 21.72
N PRO A 187 5.76 -5.14 22.04
CA PRO A 187 4.63 -5.15 22.96
C PRO A 187 3.36 -5.68 22.29
N TYR A 188 2.40 -6.11 23.11
CA TYR A 188 1.04 -6.38 22.63
C TYR A 188 0.49 -5.15 21.90
N ALA A 189 -0.05 -5.36 20.70
CA ALA A 189 -0.54 -4.28 19.87
C ALA A 189 -1.90 -4.58 19.23
N ASN A 190 -2.72 -3.55 19.11
CA ASN A 190 -3.96 -3.55 18.34
C ASN A 190 -3.83 -2.63 17.14
N TYR A 191 -4.16 -3.15 15.98
CA TYR A 191 -4.16 -2.46 14.69
C TYR A 191 -5.60 -2.33 14.19
N PHE A 192 -6.04 -1.12 13.94
CA PHE A 192 -7.35 -0.84 13.38
C PHE A 192 -7.22 -0.07 12.07
N VAL A 193 -7.99 -0.48 11.06
CA VAL A 193 -8.12 0.21 9.79
C VAL A 193 -9.58 0.28 9.40
N GLY A 194 -10.07 1.46 9.11
CA GLY A 194 -11.42 1.69 8.61
C GLY A 194 -11.41 2.48 7.31
N ARG A 195 -12.20 2.07 6.31
CA ARG A 195 -12.39 2.81 5.07
C ARG A 195 -13.85 2.80 4.65
N VAL A 196 -14.32 3.94 4.21
CA VAL A 196 -15.60 4.11 3.51
C VAL A 196 -15.37 4.86 2.21
N GLU A 197 -16.14 4.51 1.18
CA GLU A 197 -16.08 5.18 -0.11
C GLU A 197 -17.48 5.18 -0.74
N LYS A 198 -17.88 6.30 -1.29
CA LYS A 198 -19.21 6.47 -1.88
C LYS A 198 -19.13 7.12 -3.26
N PRO A 199 -19.84 6.59 -4.27
CA PRO A 199 -20.10 7.31 -5.50
C PRO A 199 -20.86 8.61 -5.22
N ILE A 200 -20.44 9.68 -5.92
CA ILE A 200 -21.07 11.00 -5.82
C ILE A 200 -21.48 11.49 -7.20
N ILE A 201 -21.99 12.41 -7.62
CA ILE A 201 -22.28 12.99 -8.94
C ILE A 201 -22.63 11.89 -10.01
N ASN A 202 -21.79 10.87 -10.17
CA ASN A 202 -21.99 9.74 -11.09
C ASN A 202 -21.26 8.49 -10.56
N ASP A 203 -21.46 7.33 -11.19
CA ASP A 203 -20.88 6.05 -10.74
C ASP A 203 -19.34 5.98 -10.83
N LEU A 204 -18.71 6.91 -11.53
CA LEU A 204 -17.26 6.98 -11.74
C LEU A 204 -16.57 8.01 -10.84
N SER A 205 -17.36 8.84 -10.17
CA SER A 205 -16.85 9.86 -9.24
C SER A 205 -17.09 9.42 -7.82
N THR A 206 -16.04 9.39 -7.01
CA THR A 206 -16.09 8.87 -5.64
C THR A 206 -15.50 9.85 -4.64
N ILE A 207 -15.96 9.77 -3.41
CA ILE A 207 -15.31 10.36 -2.24
C ILE A 207 -15.09 9.24 -1.22
N GLY A 208 -13.90 9.21 -0.61
CA GLY A 208 -13.51 8.21 0.36
C GLY A 208 -12.91 8.81 1.62
N PHE A 209 -13.11 8.12 2.73
CA PHE A 209 -12.45 8.42 3.99
C PHE A 209 -11.81 7.14 4.52
N MET A 210 -10.58 7.26 5.02
CA MET A 210 -9.85 6.14 5.62
C MET A 210 -9.18 6.59 6.91
N THR A 211 -9.20 5.72 7.90
CA THR A 211 -8.45 5.92 9.15
C THR A 211 -7.63 4.69 9.49
N THR A 212 -6.49 4.90 10.11
CA THR A 212 -5.66 3.87 10.71
C THR A 212 -5.37 4.24 12.15
N ASN A 213 -5.31 3.25 13.03
CA ASN A 213 -4.95 3.44 14.43
C ASN A 213 -4.12 2.25 14.91
N LEU A 214 -3.01 2.53 15.55
CA LEU A 214 -2.15 1.59 16.26
C LEU A 214 -2.12 1.98 17.73
N ASN A 215 -2.36 1.00 18.59
CA ASN A 215 -2.19 1.12 20.03
C ASN A 215 -1.28 0.00 20.53
N ARG A 216 -0.14 0.36 21.12
CA ARG A 216 0.81 -0.55 21.74
C ARG A 216 0.77 -0.39 23.26
N GLN A 217 0.47 -1.49 23.94
CA GLN A 217 0.46 -1.50 25.41
C GLN A 217 1.90 -1.47 25.95
N LYS A 218 2.04 -1.21 27.25
CA LYS A 218 3.30 -1.10 27.99
C LYS A 218 4.21 0.07 27.58
N VAL A 219 4.40 0.32 26.30
CA VAL A 219 5.19 1.47 25.80
C VAL A 219 4.35 2.72 25.59
N LYS A 220 3.00 2.61 25.68
CA LYS A 220 2.03 3.68 25.47
C LYS A 220 2.22 4.41 24.13
N GLU A 221 2.63 3.66 23.11
CA GLU A 221 2.80 4.19 21.77
C GLU A 221 1.47 4.15 21.03
N GLU A 222 1.00 5.31 20.61
CA GLU A 222 -0.20 5.49 19.81
C GLU A 222 0.15 6.21 18.51
N ALA A 223 -0.33 5.65 17.41
CA ALA A 223 -0.20 6.28 16.10
C ALA A 223 -1.53 6.20 15.36
N SER A 224 -1.94 7.31 14.76
CA SER A 224 -3.15 7.35 13.94
C SER A 224 -2.91 8.16 12.67
N ALA A 225 -3.65 7.80 11.62
CA ALA A 225 -3.70 8.60 10.42
C ALA A 225 -5.12 8.65 9.85
N TYR A 226 -5.45 9.78 9.26
CA TYR A 226 -6.74 10.06 8.65
C TYR A 226 -6.49 10.52 7.21
N ASN A 227 -7.27 10.01 6.28
CA ASN A 227 -7.15 10.35 4.88
C ASN A 227 -8.53 10.59 4.27
N LEU A 228 -8.68 11.71 3.59
CA LEU A 228 -9.79 12.00 2.70
C LEU A 228 -9.29 11.86 1.26
N ASP A 229 -9.97 11.10 0.43
CA ASP A 229 -9.65 10.97 -0.98
C ASP A 229 -10.88 11.21 -1.87
N TRP A 230 -10.65 11.68 -3.08
CA TRP A 230 -11.68 11.91 -4.07
C TRP A 230 -11.18 11.58 -5.47
N SER A 231 -12.10 11.14 -6.30
CA SER A 231 -11.91 10.97 -7.74
C SER A 231 -13.14 11.49 -8.45
N LEU A 232 -13.00 12.56 -9.22
CA LEU A 232 -14.07 13.17 -10.01
C LEU A 232 -13.83 12.90 -11.48
N ASN A 233 -14.80 12.31 -12.15
CA ASN A 233 -14.79 12.04 -13.58
C ASN A 233 -16.03 12.68 -14.20
N LEU A 234 -15.82 13.74 -14.96
CA LEU A 234 -16.84 14.61 -15.50
C LEU A 234 -16.77 14.65 -17.03
N MET A 235 -17.79 15.17 -17.69
CA MET A 235 -17.84 15.34 -19.14
C MET A 235 -17.54 14.03 -19.90
N ASP A 236 -18.20 12.94 -19.57
CA ASP A 236 -17.97 11.62 -20.17
C ASP A 236 -16.51 11.18 -20.04
N ASN A 237 -15.90 11.34 -18.87
CA ASN A 237 -14.51 11.02 -18.55
C ASN A 237 -13.44 11.86 -19.27
N ARG A 238 -13.83 12.98 -19.85
CA ARG A 238 -12.87 13.92 -20.47
C ARG A 238 -12.15 14.77 -19.43
N LEU A 239 -12.85 15.17 -18.38
CA LEU A 239 -12.29 15.94 -17.28
C LEU A 239 -12.17 15.05 -16.04
N SER A 240 -10.95 14.88 -15.54
CA SER A 240 -10.67 14.14 -14.32
C SER A 240 -9.99 15.03 -13.29
N PHE A 241 -10.38 14.86 -12.01
CA PHE A 241 -9.72 15.51 -10.89
C PHE A 241 -9.71 14.55 -9.70
N GLU A 242 -8.54 14.14 -9.26
CA GLU A 242 -8.35 13.22 -8.15
C GLU A 242 -7.38 13.81 -7.13
N GLY A 243 -7.61 13.50 -5.87
CA GLY A 243 -6.73 13.98 -4.83
C GLY A 243 -6.90 13.23 -3.52
N GLN A 244 -5.99 13.55 -2.61
CA GLN A 244 -5.96 13.05 -1.24
C GLN A 244 -5.39 14.10 -0.32
N ALA A 245 -5.93 14.16 0.89
CA ALA A 245 -5.38 14.91 1.99
C ALA A 245 -5.33 13.99 3.22
N ALA A 246 -4.21 13.98 3.91
CA ALA A 246 -4.02 13.13 5.08
C ALA A 246 -3.37 13.89 6.23
N VAL A 247 -3.72 13.46 7.44
CA VAL A 247 -3.13 13.90 8.69
C VAL A 247 -2.61 12.67 9.40
N SER A 248 -1.37 12.72 9.87
CA SER A 248 -0.80 11.74 10.80
C SER A 248 -0.69 12.34 12.19
N ASN A 249 -0.93 11.53 13.21
CA ASN A 249 -0.75 11.89 14.60
C ASN A 249 0.00 10.76 15.31
N ASN A 250 1.24 11.02 15.69
CA ASN A 250 2.09 10.10 16.43
C ASN A 250 2.38 10.72 17.79
N GLU A 251 1.74 10.19 18.82
CA GLU A 251 1.83 10.68 20.20
C GLU A 251 1.41 12.18 20.34
N SER A 252 2.30 13.10 20.09
CA SER A 252 2.04 14.55 20.14
C SER A 252 2.43 15.30 18.87
N THR A 253 2.94 14.59 17.86
CA THR A 253 3.40 15.19 16.59
C THR A 253 2.34 15.02 15.53
N ILE A 254 1.86 16.14 14.97
CA ILE A 254 0.84 16.15 13.92
C ILE A 254 1.47 16.57 12.59
N GLY A 255 1.41 15.68 11.62
CA GLY A 255 1.88 15.92 10.28
C GLY A 255 0.77 15.96 9.23
N ASN A 256 1.05 16.62 8.11
CA ASN A 256 0.10 16.81 7.02
C ASN A 256 0.70 16.43 5.68
N ALA A 257 -0.12 15.84 4.81
CA ALA A 257 0.24 15.56 3.43
C ALA A 257 -0.97 15.77 2.52
N ALA A 258 -0.72 16.24 1.32
CA ALA A 258 -1.73 16.29 0.29
C ALA A 258 -1.11 15.98 -1.08
N ARG A 259 -1.93 15.43 -1.95
CA ARG A 259 -1.62 15.30 -3.36
C ARG A 259 -2.88 15.44 -4.19
N PHE A 260 -2.73 15.98 -5.36
CA PHE A 260 -3.81 16.09 -6.34
C PHE A 260 -3.27 15.88 -7.74
N SER A 261 -4.13 15.46 -8.63
CA SER A 261 -3.87 15.43 -10.06
C SER A 261 -5.17 15.63 -10.80
N GLY A 262 -5.09 16.18 -11.98
CA GLY A 262 -6.24 16.38 -12.82
C GLY A 262 -5.83 16.57 -14.27
N GLY A 263 -6.82 16.63 -15.13
CA GLY A 263 -6.55 16.87 -16.52
C GLY A 263 -7.79 16.77 -17.38
N TYR A 264 -7.63 17.25 -18.58
CA TYR A 264 -8.63 17.15 -19.63
C TYR A 264 -8.08 16.32 -20.78
N ARG A 265 -8.93 15.42 -21.29
CA ARG A 265 -8.62 14.62 -22.48
C ARG A 265 -9.64 14.92 -23.56
N ASP A 266 -9.18 15.50 -24.66
CA ASP A 266 -9.96 15.60 -25.87
C ASP A 266 -10.11 14.21 -26.52
N PRO A 267 -11.34 13.83 -26.96
CA PRO A 267 -11.55 12.52 -27.54
C PRO A 267 -10.79 12.26 -28.85
N ASN A 268 -10.31 13.33 -29.52
CA ASN A 268 -9.73 13.21 -30.83
C ASN A 268 -8.21 13.17 -30.84
N TRP A 269 -7.54 14.10 -30.14
CA TRP A 269 -6.13 14.24 -30.41
C TRP A 269 -5.24 14.88 -29.34
N TRP A 270 -5.75 15.50 -28.24
CA TRP A 270 -4.90 16.11 -27.23
C TRP A 270 -5.34 15.82 -25.81
N GLU A 271 -4.38 15.89 -24.87
CA GLU A 271 -4.62 15.80 -23.43
C GLU A 271 -3.76 16.81 -22.69
N TRP A 272 -4.29 17.30 -21.59
CA TRP A 272 -3.55 18.10 -20.64
C TRP A 272 -3.73 17.50 -19.26
N ARG A 273 -2.63 17.39 -18.52
CA ARG A 273 -2.62 16.89 -17.14
C ARG A 273 -1.77 17.80 -16.27
N PHE A 274 -2.16 17.90 -15.01
CA PHE A 274 -1.38 18.55 -13.98
C PHE A 274 -1.41 17.71 -12.71
N TRP A 275 -0.42 17.87 -11.86
CA TRP A 275 -0.32 17.22 -10.57
C TRP A 275 0.44 18.09 -9.59
N GLY A 276 0.22 17.85 -8.28
CA GLY A 276 0.96 18.48 -7.23
C GLY A 276 0.78 17.72 -5.92
N GLY A 277 1.63 18.01 -4.98
CA GLY A 277 1.53 17.43 -3.65
C GLY A 277 2.68 17.82 -2.76
N PHE A 278 2.47 17.62 -1.46
CA PHE A 278 3.47 17.84 -0.43
C PHE A 278 3.29 16.84 0.72
N ARG A 279 4.34 16.65 1.47
CA ARG A 279 4.38 16.06 2.81
C ARG A 279 5.23 16.97 3.67
N ASN A 280 4.68 17.46 4.78
CA ASN A 280 5.48 18.27 5.69
C ASN A 280 6.49 17.39 6.47
N GLU A 281 7.32 18.02 7.25
CA GLU A 281 8.37 17.37 8.02
C GLU A 281 7.81 16.36 9.03
N ASP A 282 6.73 16.74 9.71
CA ASP A 282 6.09 15.97 10.77
C ASP A 282 5.17 14.85 10.26
N PHE A 283 4.92 14.78 8.95
CA PHE A 283 4.07 13.72 8.41
C PHE A 283 4.78 12.37 8.48
N ASP A 284 4.30 11.52 9.36
CA ASP A 284 4.83 10.18 9.55
C ASP A 284 3.70 9.15 9.68
N VAL A 285 3.67 8.23 8.75
CA VAL A 285 2.75 7.08 8.72
C VAL A 285 3.49 5.75 8.83
N SER A 286 4.78 5.76 9.13
CA SER A 286 5.65 4.58 9.11
C SER A 286 5.21 3.46 10.06
N LYS A 287 4.50 3.79 11.13
CA LYS A 287 3.99 2.83 12.12
C LYS A 287 2.90 1.90 11.55
N MET A 288 2.05 2.40 10.68
CA MET A 288 0.95 1.64 10.06
C MET A 288 1.04 1.60 8.52
N GLY A 289 1.72 2.54 7.94
CA GLY A 289 1.84 2.76 6.50
C GLY A 289 3.24 2.51 5.97
N PHE A 290 3.47 3.05 4.77
CA PHE A 290 4.77 3.01 4.12
C PHE A 290 5.14 4.42 3.63
N GLN A 291 6.30 4.90 4.05
CA GLN A 291 6.79 6.22 3.71
C GLN A 291 8.29 6.20 3.43
N GLU A 292 8.67 6.66 2.24
CA GLU A 292 10.08 6.77 1.86
C GLU A 292 10.70 8.10 2.30
N LYS A 293 9.95 9.19 2.14
CA LYS A 293 10.43 10.56 2.37
C LYS A 293 9.33 11.42 2.97
N ASN A 294 9.72 12.30 3.88
CA ASN A 294 8.95 13.43 4.38
C ASN A 294 9.62 14.76 3.94
N ASN A 295 9.02 15.87 4.32
CA ASN A 295 9.50 17.21 4.00
C ASN A 295 9.77 17.42 2.51
N VAL A 296 8.83 17.03 1.65
CA VAL A 296 8.94 17.09 0.20
C VAL A 296 7.71 17.72 -0.43
N TRP A 297 7.92 18.44 -1.50
CA TRP A 297 6.85 18.93 -2.36
C TRP A 297 7.21 18.71 -3.82
N SER A 298 6.21 18.54 -4.66
CA SER A 298 6.41 18.37 -6.10
C SER A 298 5.16 18.76 -6.86
N GLY A 299 5.34 19.15 -8.11
CA GLY A 299 4.25 19.44 -9.02
C GLY A 299 4.71 19.41 -10.48
N GLY A 300 3.74 19.57 -11.35
CA GLY A 300 4.06 19.64 -12.77
C GLY A 300 2.83 19.62 -13.65
N THR A 301 3.10 19.74 -14.93
CA THR A 301 2.10 19.69 -15.99
C THR A 301 2.63 18.91 -17.19
N ARG A 302 1.72 18.30 -17.91
CA ARG A 302 2.00 17.57 -19.13
C ARG A 302 0.96 17.92 -20.18
N PHE A 303 1.41 18.26 -21.37
CA PHE A 303 0.60 18.42 -22.54
C PHE A 303 0.97 17.35 -23.56
N GLY A 304 0.01 16.57 -24.00
CA GLY A 304 0.19 15.54 -25.00
C GLY A 304 -0.71 15.77 -26.21
N MET A 305 -0.19 15.54 -27.39
CA MET A 305 -0.96 15.49 -28.64
C MET A 305 -0.71 14.16 -29.30
N ARG A 306 -1.77 13.48 -29.66
CA ARG A 306 -1.68 12.16 -30.28
C ARG A 306 -2.65 12.04 -31.44
N ARG A 307 -2.11 11.59 -32.52
CA ARG A 307 -2.87 11.25 -33.69
C ARG A 307 -2.63 9.79 -34.08
N GLU A 308 -3.67 9.00 -34.03
CA GLU A 308 -3.61 7.55 -34.30
C GLU A 308 -4.04 7.19 -35.72
N ARG A 309 -4.50 8.15 -36.52
CA ARG A 309 -4.93 7.91 -37.90
C ARG A 309 -3.83 8.26 -38.87
N PRO A 310 -3.52 7.38 -39.83
CA PRO A 310 -2.52 7.67 -40.84
C PRO A 310 -2.80 8.97 -41.62
N LYS A 311 -1.77 9.79 -41.80
CA LYS A 311 -1.86 10.97 -42.65
C LYS A 311 -0.52 11.23 -43.37
N GLY A 312 -0.57 11.21 -44.68
CA GLY A 312 0.63 11.31 -45.50
C GLY A 312 1.55 10.11 -45.28
N ILE A 313 2.80 10.36 -44.94
CA ILE A 313 3.80 9.32 -44.67
C ILE A 313 3.81 8.81 -43.23
N PHE A 314 3.00 9.40 -42.35
CA PHE A 314 2.96 9.03 -40.92
C PHE A 314 1.81 8.12 -40.61
N LEU A 315 2.08 7.04 -39.92
CA LEU A 315 1.07 6.11 -39.40
C LEU A 315 0.45 6.67 -38.11
N ASP A 316 1.26 7.12 -37.19
CA ASP A 316 0.83 7.86 -36.02
C ASP A 316 1.81 9.00 -35.70
N GLN A 317 1.37 9.94 -34.87
CA GLN A 317 2.16 11.06 -34.41
C GLN A 317 1.87 11.31 -32.95
N ASN A 318 2.92 11.49 -32.16
CA ASN A 318 2.82 11.83 -30.75
C ASN A 318 3.77 12.97 -30.39
N LEU A 319 3.22 14.00 -29.73
CA LEU A 319 3.98 15.07 -29.08
C LEU A 319 3.68 15.02 -27.59
N ASP A 320 4.72 14.98 -26.77
CA ASP A 320 4.62 15.01 -25.32
C ASP A 320 5.54 16.09 -24.76
N VAL A 321 4.95 17.07 -24.08
CA VAL A 321 5.68 18.13 -23.39
C VAL A 321 5.37 18.01 -21.91
N ARG A 322 6.39 17.80 -21.10
CA ARG A 322 6.29 17.67 -19.65
C ARG A 322 7.20 18.69 -18.97
N TRP A 323 6.61 19.37 -18.01
CA TRP A 323 7.32 20.22 -17.07
C TRP A 323 7.03 19.75 -15.66
N SER A 324 8.06 19.60 -14.82
CA SER A 324 7.93 19.19 -13.43
C SER A 324 8.93 19.91 -12.56
N PHE A 325 8.55 20.15 -11.33
CA PHE A 325 9.36 20.81 -10.32
C PHE A 325 9.14 20.12 -8.98
N GLY A 326 10.08 20.28 -8.07
CA GLY A 326 9.97 19.72 -6.73
C GLY A 326 11.16 20.11 -5.88
N GLY A 327 11.03 19.94 -4.58
CA GLY A 327 12.05 20.28 -3.60
C GLY A 327 11.86 19.56 -2.29
N ARG A 328 12.81 19.76 -1.40
CA ARG A 328 12.70 19.46 0.02
C ARG A 328 12.40 20.76 0.76
N GLY A 329 11.60 20.68 1.81
CA GLY A 329 11.38 21.80 2.69
C GLY A 329 12.64 22.15 3.49
N SER A 330 12.63 23.31 4.08
CA SER A 330 13.75 23.95 4.73
C SER A 330 14.24 23.22 5.98
N ASP A 331 15.11 22.24 5.79
CA ASP A 331 16.25 22.14 6.71
C ASP A 331 17.30 23.13 6.18
N ASP A 332 17.83 23.99 6.99
CA ASP A 332 18.71 25.14 6.71
C ASP A 332 19.90 24.93 5.74
N ARG A 333 19.93 23.87 4.95
CA ARG A 333 21.09 23.44 4.17
C ARG A 333 20.91 23.14 2.69
N SER A 334 19.71 23.03 2.16
CA SER A 334 19.55 22.97 0.68
C SER A 334 18.10 22.91 0.23
N GLU A 335 17.54 24.03 -0.18
CA GLU A 335 16.44 24.02 -1.15
C GLU A 335 17.02 23.59 -2.49
N SER A 336 16.90 22.31 -2.85
CA SER A 336 17.19 21.88 -4.21
C SER A 336 15.89 21.88 -5.00
N ILE A 337 15.69 22.91 -5.80
CA ILE A 337 14.63 22.93 -6.80
C ILE A 337 15.16 22.15 -8.00
N ILE A 338 14.55 20.99 -8.27
CA ILE A 338 14.83 20.20 -9.48
C ILE A 338 13.73 20.50 -10.48
N THR A 339 14.08 21.16 -11.58
CA THR A 339 13.17 21.38 -12.70
C THR A 339 13.55 20.42 -13.82
N ARG A 340 12.61 19.62 -14.29
CA ARG A 340 12.81 18.72 -15.43
C ARG A 340 11.84 19.08 -16.54
N ASN A 341 12.39 19.30 -17.71
CA ASN A 341 11.64 19.58 -18.92
C ASN A 341 11.95 18.50 -19.95
N ASN A 342 10.92 17.86 -20.47
CA ASN A 342 11.07 16.84 -21.49
C ASN A 342 10.13 17.15 -22.64
N ILE A 343 10.67 17.19 -23.85
CA ILE A 343 9.89 17.25 -25.09
C ILE A 343 10.20 15.96 -25.86
N ASN A 344 9.18 15.13 -26.04
CA ASN A 344 9.28 13.91 -26.82
C ASN A 344 8.38 14.05 -28.05
N ILE A 345 8.96 13.88 -29.22
CA ILE A 345 8.26 13.83 -30.51
C ILE A 345 8.47 12.44 -31.07
N ASN A 346 7.41 11.71 -31.28
CA ASN A 346 7.45 10.41 -31.92
C ASN A 346 6.59 10.43 -33.17
N ASN A 347 7.21 10.10 -34.32
CA ASN A 347 6.54 9.91 -35.60
C ASN A 347 6.78 8.48 -36.03
N ASP A 348 5.76 7.65 -35.99
CA ASP A 348 5.84 6.29 -36.47
C ASP A 348 5.44 6.22 -37.95
N ASN A 349 6.43 5.88 -38.78
CA ASN A 349 6.27 5.70 -40.24
C ASN A 349 6.88 4.39 -40.72
N ASN A 350 6.82 3.30 -39.93
CA ASN A 350 7.56 2.05 -40.11
C ASN A 350 9.10 2.17 -39.92
N LEU A 351 9.60 3.38 -39.69
CA LEU A 351 10.95 3.66 -39.26
C LEU A 351 10.83 4.34 -37.90
N MET A 352 11.22 3.66 -36.83
CA MET A 352 11.17 4.22 -35.48
C MET A 352 12.13 5.40 -35.37
N ASN A 353 11.60 6.60 -35.50
CA ASN A 353 12.33 7.84 -35.22
C ASN A 353 11.88 8.38 -33.87
N TYR A 354 12.65 8.12 -32.83
CA TYR A 354 12.46 8.67 -31.49
C TYR A 354 13.40 9.88 -31.29
N TRP A 355 12.82 11.04 -31.00
CA TRP A 355 13.57 12.24 -30.63
C TRP A 355 13.13 12.70 -29.26
N GLY A 356 14.05 12.79 -28.33
CA GLY A 356 13.82 13.31 -26.99
C GLY A 356 14.88 14.34 -26.65
N ILE A 357 14.46 15.50 -26.17
CA ILE A 357 15.35 16.53 -25.58
C ILE A 357 14.91 16.66 -24.12
N GLY A 358 15.82 16.34 -23.20
CA GLY A 358 15.63 16.55 -21.77
C GLY A 358 16.71 17.51 -21.27
N TRP A 359 16.33 18.40 -20.36
CA TRP A 359 17.26 19.24 -19.60
C TRP A 359 16.80 19.36 -18.15
N ASP A 360 17.76 19.36 -17.24
CA ASP A 360 17.57 19.50 -15.80
C ASP A 360 17.91 20.90 -15.33
#